data_89c95e6766695363798989b347b809ab
#
_entry.id   89c95e6766695363798989b347b809ab
#
_cell.length_a   1.000
_cell.length_b   1.000
_cell.length_c   1.000
_cell.angle_alpha   90.00
_cell.angle_beta   90.00
_cell.angle_gamma   90.00
#
_symmetry.space_group_name_H-M   'P 1'
#
loop_
_entity.id
_entity.type
_entity.pdbx_description
1 polymer ?
#
loop_
_entity_poly.entity_id
_entity_poly.type
_entity_poly.pdbx_seq_one_letter_code
_entity_poly.pdbx_strand_id
1 'polypeptide(L)'
;MSEALLQLDAVTRQYAMPRERLWQAPALVHALRGVSLKLQSGRSLGVVGESGSGKSTLARLAMGLEPPTSGRVSVLGQDLNALTPTALRQARRNFQMVFQDPYGSLDPRQTVAHIVAEPLAVLGLHKAAAMREQAAEVLAAVGLRRNDLDKYPHEFSGGQRQRVAIARALITRPRLIVADEPVSALDVSVQAQVLNLMQDLAQQFGVTYLLISHDLAVVNHLCDEVAVIYQGRIVEQGTPQTLFQAAAHPYTQALLAAVPRLEPGVRRQRGTAQAVRSVPAKACPYAARCPQAQASCDQSRPELRLLGDGHQVACHLDLRPSASRPSD
;
A
#
# COMPACT_ATOMS: atom_id res chain seq x y z
N MET A 1 -2.60 -25.08 5.06
CA MET A 1 -2.95 -23.86 4.28
C MET A 1 -2.93 -22.70 5.25
N SER A 2 -2.01 -21.73 5.10
CA SER A 2 -1.97 -20.56 5.99
C SER A 2 -3.22 -19.71 5.76
N GLU A 3 -3.90 -19.34 6.85
CA GLU A 3 -5.07 -18.47 6.82
C GLU A 3 -4.70 -17.10 6.28
N ALA A 4 -5.50 -16.56 5.35
CA ALA A 4 -5.27 -15.23 4.81
C ALA A 4 -5.48 -14.18 5.91
N LEU A 5 -4.48 -13.32 6.14
CA LEU A 5 -4.54 -12.24 7.10
C LEU A 5 -5.46 -11.11 6.62
N LEU A 6 -5.36 -10.78 5.32
CA LEU A 6 -6.25 -9.84 4.62
C LEU A 6 -6.66 -10.46 3.29
N GLN A 7 -7.94 -10.35 2.93
CA GLN A 7 -8.46 -10.79 1.64
C GLN A 7 -9.43 -9.75 1.10
N LEU A 8 -9.22 -9.37 -0.15
CA LEU A 8 -10.12 -8.57 -0.97
C LEU A 8 -10.67 -9.47 -2.09
N ASP A 9 -11.98 -9.52 -2.24
CA ASP A 9 -12.65 -10.33 -3.27
C ASP A 9 -13.46 -9.42 -4.19
N ALA A 10 -13.04 -9.28 -5.44
CA ALA A 10 -13.65 -8.48 -6.50
C ALA A 10 -14.11 -7.08 -6.05
N VAL A 11 -13.28 -6.42 -5.22
CA VAL A 11 -13.61 -5.15 -4.57
C VAL A 11 -13.68 -4.01 -5.57
N THR A 12 -14.81 -3.29 -5.56
CA THR A 12 -14.97 -2.03 -6.31
C THR A 12 -15.18 -0.86 -5.37
N ARG A 13 -14.75 0.32 -5.77
CA ARG A 13 -15.06 1.57 -5.07
C ARG A 13 -15.31 2.69 -6.06
N GLN A 14 -16.46 3.36 -5.90
CA GLN A 14 -16.88 4.49 -6.71
C GLN A 14 -17.14 5.69 -5.80
N TYR A 15 -16.75 6.87 -6.26
CA TYR A 15 -17.04 8.14 -5.60
C TYR A 15 -17.90 8.99 -6.54
N ALA A 16 -18.96 9.56 -5.99
CA ALA A 16 -19.74 10.56 -6.70
C ALA A 16 -19.01 11.91 -6.65
N MET A 17 -18.78 12.52 -7.80
CA MET A 17 -18.25 13.88 -7.88
C MET A 17 -19.32 14.92 -7.51
N PRO A 18 -18.94 16.11 -7.06
CA PRO A 18 -19.90 17.20 -6.91
C PRO A 18 -20.69 17.41 -8.21
N ARG A 19 -21.99 17.68 -8.09
CA ARG A 19 -22.84 17.96 -9.26
C ARG A 19 -22.43 19.29 -9.89
N GLU A 20 -22.12 19.27 -11.17
CA GLU A 20 -21.86 20.51 -11.93
C GLU A 20 -23.16 21.30 -12.21
N ARG A 21 -24.31 20.59 -12.35
CA ARG A 21 -25.64 21.18 -12.57
C ARG A 21 -26.66 20.44 -11.71
N LEU A 22 -27.66 21.14 -11.20
CA LEU A 22 -28.71 20.60 -10.31
C LEU A 22 -29.48 19.42 -10.93
N TRP A 23 -29.64 19.40 -12.24
CA TRP A 23 -30.42 18.39 -12.99
C TRP A 23 -29.57 17.24 -13.54
N GLN A 24 -28.25 17.28 -13.40
CA GLN A 24 -27.38 16.26 -13.94
C GLN A 24 -26.99 15.26 -12.85
N ALA A 25 -27.03 13.96 -13.18
CA ALA A 25 -26.48 12.94 -12.29
C ALA A 25 -24.99 13.20 -12.06
N PRO A 26 -24.48 13.02 -10.81
CA PRO A 26 -23.07 13.22 -10.52
C PRO A 26 -22.20 12.26 -11.34
N ALA A 27 -21.09 12.74 -11.88
CA ALA A 27 -20.09 11.88 -12.49
C ALA A 27 -19.50 10.93 -11.45
N LEU A 28 -19.26 9.68 -11.83
CA LEU A 28 -18.69 8.66 -10.94
C LEU A 28 -17.21 8.45 -11.26
N VAL A 29 -16.38 8.57 -10.24
CA VAL A 29 -14.97 8.20 -10.31
C VAL A 29 -14.81 6.78 -9.76
N HIS A 30 -14.34 5.88 -10.61
CA HIS A 30 -14.11 4.48 -10.26
C HIS A 30 -12.68 4.35 -9.72
N ALA A 31 -12.49 4.41 -8.41
CA ALA A 31 -11.19 4.31 -7.79
C ALA A 31 -10.66 2.86 -7.76
N LEU A 32 -11.53 1.88 -7.51
CA LEU A 32 -11.23 0.45 -7.65
C LEU A 32 -12.25 -0.23 -8.54
N ARG A 33 -11.79 -1.21 -9.34
CA ARG A 33 -12.56 -1.82 -10.44
C ARG A 33 -12.48 -3.35 -10.42
N GLY A 34 -12.83 -3.99 -9.29
CA GLY A 34 -12.81 -5.44 -9.13
C GLY A 34 -11.42 -5.95 -8.74
N VAL A 35 -10.85 -5.38 -7.68
CA VAL A 35 -9.55 -5.81 -7.13
C VAL A 35 -9.76 -7.05 -6.28
N SER A 36 -9.01 -8.10 -6.59
CA SER A 36 -8.87 -9.29 -5.73
C SER A 36 -7.41 -9.42 -5.31
N LEU A 37 -7.18 -9.62 -4.00
CA LEU A 37 -5.84 -9.63 -3.42
C LEU A 37 -5.86 -10.42 -2.11
N LYS A 38 -4.79 -11.17 -1.85
CA LYS A 38 -4.62 -11.91 -0.59
C LYS A 38 -3.28 -11.58 0.02
N LEU A 39 -3.28 -11.33 1.31
CA LEU A 39 -2.09 -11.15 2.13
C LEU A 39 -2.05 -12.27 3.16
N GLN A 40 -0.96 -13.03 3.16
CA GLN A 40 -0.74 -14.11 4.11
C GLN A 40 0.01 -13.60 5.35
N SER A 41 -0.25 -14.20 6.51
CA SER A 41 0.49 -13.88 7.73
C SER A 41 1.98 -14.18 7.54
N GLY A 42 2.83 -13.23 7.94
CA GLY A 42 4.29 -13.35 7.84
C GLY A 42 4.87 -13.07 6.45
N ARG A 43 4.04 -12.72 5.44
CA ARG A 43 4.49 -12.37 4.08
C ARG A 43 3.97 -10.99 3.72
N SER A 44 4.81 -9.98 3.81
CA SER A 44 4.43 -8.60 3.51
C SER A 44 4.17 -8.38 2.02
N LEU A 45 3.14 -7.57 1.69
CA LEU A 45 2.70 -7.28 0.33
C LEU A 45 2.82 -5.79 0.04
N GLY A 46 3.52 -5.46 -1.04
CA GLY A 46 3.58 -4.11 -1.58
C GLY A 46 2.51 -3.88 -2.65
N VAL A 47 1.83 -2.74 -2.60
CA VAL A 47 0.94 -2.27 -3.68
C VAL A 47 1.55 -1.02 -4.29
N VAL A 48 1.91 -1.10 -5.58
CA VAL A 48 2.61 -0.01 -6.29
C VAL A 48 1.83 0.47 -7.50
N GLY A 49 2.03 1.73 -7.87
CA GLY A 49 1.40 2.35 -9.04
C GLY A 49 1.49 3.86 -9.01
N GLU A 50 1.15 4.52 -10.11
CA GLU A 50 1.13 5.99 -10.22
C GLU A 50 0.16 6.63 -9.22
N SER A 51 0.32 7.94 -8.95
CA SER A 51 -0.67 8.71 -8.18
C SER A 51 -2.07 8.60 -8.83
N GLY A 52 -3.10 8.46 -8.02
CA GLY A 52 -4.48 8.28 -8.50
C GLY A 52 -4.81 6.87 -9.02
N SER A 53 -3.92 5.88 -8.94
CA SER A 53 -4.21 4.51 -9.38
C SER A 53 -5.16 3.73 -8.46
N GLY A 54 -5.50 4.25 -7.28
CA GLY A 54 -6.44 3.64 -6.31
C GLY A 54 -5.77 3.06 -5.06
N LYS A 55 -4.46 3.21 -4.87
CA LYS A 55 -3.69 2.64 -3.74
C LYS A 55 -4.23 3.04 -2.37
N SER A 56 -4.34 4.34 -2.09
CA SER A 56 -4.84 4.83 -0.78
C SER A 56 -6.31 4.49 -0.56
N THR A 57 -7.12 4.38 -1.64
CA THR A 57 -8.49 3.84 -1.54
C THR A 57 -8.44 2.38 -1.09
N LEU A 58 -7.56 1.55 -1.67
CA LEU A 58 -7.38 0.17 -1.26
C LEU A 58 -6.97 0.08 0.22
N ALA A 59 -6.01 0.92 0.67
CA ALA A 59 -5.61 0.98 2.07
C ALA A 59 -6.78 1.30 3.02
N ARG A 60 -7.61 2.30 2.67
CA ARG A 60 -8.79 2.69 3.48
C ARG A 60 -9.83 1.57 3.57
N LEU A 61 -10.06 0.86 2.47
CA LEU A 61 -10.96 -0.30 2.46
C LEU A 61 -10.40 -1.45 3.29
N ALA A 62 -9.09 -1.74 3.19
CA ALA A 62 -8.41 -2.77 3.99
C ALA A 62 -8.50 -2.49 5.50
N MET A 63 -8.60 -1.21 5.89
CA MET A 63 -8.78 -0.77 7.28
C MET A 63 -10.25 -0.68 7.72
N GLY A 64 -11.22 -0.94 6.82
CA GLY A 64 -12.63 -0.72 7.10
C GLY A 64 -12.95 0.73 7.46
N LEU A 65 -12.18 1.70 6.93
CA LEU A 65 -12.45 3.15 7.08
C LEU A 65 -13.56 3.60 6.16
N GLU A 66 -13.74 2.89 5.03
CA GLU A 66 -14.81 3.09 4.07
C GLU A 66 -15.36 1.72 3.64
N PRO A 67 -16.65 1.60 3.34
CA PRO A 67 -17.20 0.38 2.75
C PRO A 67 -16.86 0.31 1.25
N PRO A 68 -16.66 -0.88 0.66
CA PRO A 68 -16.61 -1.03 -0.79
C PRO A 68 -17.98 -0.74 -1.42
N THR A 69 -18.01 -0.37 -2.70
CA THR A 69 -19.26 -0.27 -3.47
C THR A 69 -19.81 -1.66 -3.77
N SER A 70 -18.93 -2.63 -4.05
CA SER A 70 -19.25 -4.05 -4.18
C SER A 70 -18.02 -4.89 -3.88
N GLY A 71 -18.19 -6.19 -3.70
CA GLY A 71 -17.14 -7.11 -3.29
C GLY A 71 -17.04 -7.21 -1.77
N ARG A 72 -16.00 -7.89 -1.28
CA ARG A 72 -15.81 -8.18 0.14
C ARG A 72 -14.39 -7.87 0.58
N VAL A 73 -14.26 -7.33 1.79
CA VAL A 73 -12.96 -7.14 2.47
C VAL A 73 -13.00 -7.87 3.80
N SER A 74 -12.11 -8.83 3.99
CA SER A 74 -12.01 -9.59 5.22
C SER A 74 -10.61 -9.52 5.82
N VAL A 75 -10.54 -9.39 7.14
CA VAL A 75 -9.31 -9.47 7.94
C VAL A 75 -9.46 -10.58 8.95
N LEU A 76 -8.48 -11.48 9.04
CA LEU A 76 -8.54 -12.65 9.92
C LEU A 76 -9.84 -13.46 9.74
N GLY A 77 -10.29 -13.62 8.49
CA GLY A 77 -11.52 -14.33 8.15
C GLY A 77 -12.83 -13.56 8.43
N GLN A 78 -12.78 -12.38 9.05
CA GLN A 78 -13.96 -11.56 9.39
C GLN A 78 -14.24 -10.55 8.28
N ASP A 79 -15.46 -10.55 7.74
CA ASP A 79 -15.92 -9.52 6.79
C ASP A 79 -16.12 -8.18 7.52
N LEU A 80 -15.26 -7.20 7.20
CA LEU A 80 -15.28 -5.90 7.90
C LEU A 80 -16.60 -5.14 7.72
N ASN A 81 -17.30 -5.35 6.60
CA ASN A 81 -18.55 -4.63 6.31
C ASN A 81 -19.76 -5.26 6.99
N ALA A 82 -19.66 -6.52 7.43
CA ALA A 82 -20.70 -7.20 8.18
C ALA A 82 -20.61 -6.92 9.68
N LEU A 83 -19.50 -6.33 10.16
CA LEU A 83 -19.30 -6.05 11.58
C LEU A 83 -20.12 -4.82 12.03
N THR A 84 -20.66 -4.90 13.23
CA THR A 84 -21.19 -3.71 13.91
C THR A 84 -20.07 -2.71 14.23
N PRO A 85 -20.36 -1.40 14.41
CA PRO A 85 -19.33 -0.42 14.74
C PRO A 85 -18.49 -0.80 15.97
N THR A 86 -19.12 -1.41 16.99
CA THR A 86 -18.43 -1.89 18.19
C THR A 86 -17.52 -3.08 17.86
N ALA A 87 -18.00 -4.07 17.11
CA ALA A 87 -17.21 -5.23 16.70
C ALA A 87 -16.01 -4.81 15.80
N LEU A 88 -16.23 -3.87 14.87
CA LEU A 88 -15.16 -3.32 14.02
C LEU A 88 -14.10 -2.59 14.86
N ARG A 89 -14.52 -1.82 15.88
CA ARG A 89 -13.59 -1.17 16.82
C ARG A 89 -12.72 -2.21 17.53
N GLN A 90 -13.30 -3.30 18.01
CA GLN A 90 -12.56 -4.38 18.66
C GLN A 90 -11.63 -5.11 17.66
N ALA A 91 -12.10 -5.38 16.46
CA ALA A 91 -11.31 -6.03 15.41
C ALA A 91 -10.06 -5.22 15.06
N ARG A 92 -10.14 -3.88 15.07
CA ARG A 92 -9.01 -2.97 14.79
C ARG A 92 -7.83 -3.10 15.76
N ARG A 93 -8.00 -3.80 16.89
CA ARG A 93 -6.85 -4.19 17.72
C ARG A 93 -5.82 -5.00 16.92
N ASN A 94 -6.28 -5.82 15.98
CA ASN A 94 -5.44 -6.75 15.23
C ASN A 94 -4.85 -6.13 13.96
N PHE A 95 -5.32 -4.97 13.53
CA PHE A 95 -4.81 -4.28 12.34
C PHE A 95 -4.81 -2.77 12.57
N GLN A 96 -3.70 -2.13 12.22
CA GLN A 96 -3.45 -0.71 12.45
C GLN A 96 -2.95 -0.04 11.18
N MET A 97 -2.93 1.29 11.15
CA MET A 97 -2.50 2.06 9.99
C MET A 97 -1.40 3.04 10.35
N VAL A 98 -0.40 3.13 9.46
CA VAL A 98 0.58 4.22 9.42
C VAL A 98 0.23 5.08 8.21
N PHE A 99 -0.07 6.35 8.45
CA PHE A 99 -0.51 7.31 7.43
C PHE A 99 0.68 7.94 6.71
N GLN A 100 0.43 8.46 5.50
CA GLN A 100 1.40 9.09 4.62
C GLN A 100 2.05 10.35 5.23
N ASP A 101 1.27 11.17 5.93
CA ASP A 101 1.73 12.42 6.53
C ASP A 101 1.90 12.25 8.05
N PRO A 102 3.15 12.16 8.55
CA PRO A 102 3.39 12.08 9.99
C PRO A 102 3.06 13.38 10.73
N TYR A 103 3.00 14.54 10.03
CA TYR A 103 2.62 15.81 10.64
C TYR A 103 1.11 15.89 10.90
N GLY A 104 0.30 15.56 9.88
CA GLY A 104 -1.15 15.59 9.98
C GLY A 104 -1.75 14.43 10.78
N SER A 105 -1.00 13.35 10.97
CA SER A 105 -1.49 12.17 11.69
C SER A 105 -1.30 12.21 13.21
N LEU A 106 -0.49 13.14 13.74
CA LEU A 106 -0.22 13.30 15.17
C LEU A 106 -0.85 14.62 15.66
N ASP A 107 -1.72 14.57 16.67
CA ASP A 107 -2.30 15.80 17.26
C ASP A 107 -1.17 16.64 17.95
N PRO A 108 -0.83 17.84 17.44
CA PRO A 108 0.27 18.63 17.95
C PRO A 108 0.05 19.15 19.38
N ARG A 109 -1.17 19.05 19.91
CA ARG A 109 -1.56 19.49 21.26
C ARG A 109 -1.42 18.39 22.30
N GLN A 110 -1.16 17.15 21.88
CA GLN A 110 -1.02 15.99 22.75
C GLN A 110 0.46 15.61 22.91
N THR A 111 0.82 15.09 24.08
CA THR A 111 2.14 14.52 24.29
C THR A 111 2.26 13.18 23.57
N VAL A 112 3.49 12.76 23.27
CA VAL A 112 3.78 11.48 22.63
C VAL A 112 3.19 10.31 23.43
N ALA A 113 3.19 10.39 24.78
CA ALA A 113 2.56 9.37 25.63
C ALA A 113 1.07 9.18 25.28
N HIS A 114 0.31 10.27 25.14
CA HIS A 114 -1.10 10.21 24.80
C HIS A 114 -1.34 9.74 23.37
N ILE A 115 -0.56 10.25 22.41
CA ILE A 115 -0.67 9.86 20.99
C ILE A 115 -0.41 8.37 20.82
N VAL A 116 0.67 7.85 21.42
CA VAL A 116 1.02 6.43 21.27
C VAL A 116 0.01 5.54 21.98
N ALA A 117 -0.51 5.95 23.15
CA ALA A 117 -1.48 5.18 23.93
C ALA A 117 -2.93 5.28 23.40
N GLU A 118 -3.23 6.20 22.48
CA GLU A 118 -4.58 6.44 21.97
C GLU A 118 -5.33 5.16 21.53
N PRO A 119 -4.73 4.23 20.75
CA PRO A 119 -5.44 3.00 20.37
C PRO A 119 -5.86 2.14 21.54
N LEU A 120 -5.09 2.09 22.63
CA LEU A 120 -5.45 1.36 23.84
C LEU A 120 -6.59 2.05 24.61
N ALA A 121 -6.56 3.38 24.68
CA ALA A 121 -7.61 4.16 25.32
C ALA A 121 -8.96 3.97 24.62
N VAL A 122 -8.99 3.98 23.28
CA VAL A 122 -10.18 3.73 22.46
C VAL A 122 -10.75 2.33 22.69
N LEU A 123 -9.91 1.34 22.96
CA LEU A 123 -10.32 -0.03 23.25
C LEU A 123 -10.76 -0.24 24.71
N GLY A 124 -10.53 0.74 25.60
CA GLY A 124 -10.89 0.67 27.01
C GLY A 124 -10.10 -0.39 27.80
N LEU A 125 -8.90 -0.76 27.34
CA LEU A 125 -8.22 -1.97 27.79
C LEU A 125 -7.38 -1.82 29.07
N HIS A 126 -6.97 -0.57 29.45
CA HIS A 126 -5.94 -0.39 30.47
C HIS A 126 -6.13 0.87 31.33
N LYS A 127 -5.57 0.83 32.56
CA LYS A 127 -5.39 2.02 33.41
C LYS A 127 -4.30 2.93 32.85
N ALA A 128 -4.37 4.23 33.09
CA ALA A 128 -3.45 5.24 32.54
C ALA A 128 -1.97 4.91 32.77
N ALA A 129 -1.61 4.44 33.97
CA ALA A 129 -0.21 4.07 34.30
C ALA A 129 0.28 2.89 33.44
N ALA A 130 -0.55 1.88 33.21
CA ALA A 130 -0.19 0.73 32.38
C ALA A 130 -0.07 1.12 30.90
N MET A 131 -0.93 2.01 30.40
CA MET A 131 -0.85 2.53 29.04
C MET A 131 0.45 3.32 28.82
N ARG A 132 0.87 4.12 29.80
CA ARG A 132 2.14 4.87 29.74
C ARG A 132 3.36 3.95 29.70
N GLU A 133 3.34 2.85 30.48
CA GLU A 133 4.42 1.87 30.45
C GLU A 133 4.51 1.15 29.11
N GLN A 134 3.38 0.72 28.56
CA GLN A 134 3.33 0.11 27.22
C GLN A 134 3.78 1.10 26.14
N ALA A 135 3.42 2.38 26.26
CA ALA A 135 3.91 3.43 25.35
C ALA A 135 5.44 3.57 25.44
N ALA A 136 6.03 3.48 26.63
CA ALA A 136 7.49 3.50 26.81
C ALA A 136 8.16 2.31 26.14
N GLU A 137 7.59 1.10 26.26
CA GLU A 137 8.12 -0.11 25.62
C GLU A 137 8.14 0.01 24.08
N VAL A 138 7.02 0.42 23.46
CA VAL A 138 6.96 0.54 22.00
C VAL A 138 7.79 1.73 21.49
N LEU A 139 7.94 2.80 22.29
CA LEU A 139 8.86 3.90 21.97
C LEU A 139 10.32 3.40 21.92
N ALA A 140 10.72 2.61 22.90
CA ALA A 140 12.06 2.00 22.91
C ALA A 140 12.27 1.09 21.70
N ALA A 141 11.26 0.31 21.32
CA ALA A 141 11.30 -0.57 20.14
C ALA A 141 11.51 0.20 18.82
N VAL A 142 11.02 1.44 18.72
CA VAL A 142 11.26 2.31 17.55
C VAL A 142 12.52 3.19 17.70
N GLY A 143 13.36 2.95 18.72
CA GLY A 143 14.62 3.67 18.96
C GLY A 143 14.45 5.08 19.50
N LEU A 144 13.34 5.38 20.18
CA LEU A 144 13.11 6.61 20.94
C LEU A 144 13.28 6.37 22.44
N ARG A 145 13.50 7.44 23.21
CA ARG A 145 13.80 7.35 24.64
C ARG A 145 12.52 7.47 25.48
N ARG A 146 12.51 6.87 26.67
CA ARG A 146 11.39 7.01 27.63
C ARG A 146 11.07 8.47 27.97
N ASN A 147 12.07 9.34 28.05
CA ASN A 147 11.89 10.77 28.33
C ASN A 147 11.19 11.51 27.16
N ASP A 148 11.11 10.92 25.98
CA ASP A 148 10.41 11.48 24.83
C ASP A 148 8.88 11.37 24.96
N LEU A 149 8.37 10.60 25.93
CA LEU A 149 6.93 10.47 26.22
C LEU A 149 6.26 11.78 26.57
N ASP A 150 6.97 12.69 27.24
CA ASP A 150 6.42 13.97 27.72
C ASP A 150 6.55 15.09 26.70
N LYS A 151 7.23 14.84 25.58
CA LYS A 151 7.41 15.78 24.49
C LYS A 151 6.19 15.83 23.57
N TYR A 152 6.12 16.93 22.82
CA TYR A 152 5.11 17.17 21.79
C TYR A 152 5.66 16.86 20.39
N PRO A 153 4.81 16.56 19.39
CA PRO A 153 5.25 16.24 18.03
C PRO A 153 6.17 17.27 17.39
N HIS A 154 5.97 18.57 17.67
CA HIS A 154 6.78 19.64 17.10
C HIS A 154 8.25 19.68 17.59
N GLU A 155 8.55 18.95 18.67
CA GLU A 155 9.92 18.82 19.20
C GLU A 155 10.75 17.73 18.50
N PHE A 156 10.17 17.01 17.52
CA PHE A 156 10.79 15.90 16.82
C PHE A 156 11.08 16.23 15.36
N SER A 157 12.15 15.62 14.82
CA SER A 157 12.41 15.61 13.38
C SER A 157 11.35 14.78 12.62
N GLY A 158 11.27 14.94 11.29
CA GLY A 158 10.33 14.17 10.46
C GLY A 158 10.45 12.65 10.64
N GLY A 159 11.66 12.12 10.63
CA GLY A 159 11.92 10.69 10.87
C GLY A 159 11.55 10.23 12.28
N GLN A 160 11.75 11.07 13.29
CA GLN A 160 11.32 10.76 14.65
C GLN A 160 9.80 10.77 14.79
N ARG A 161 9.09 11.72 14.14
CA ARG A 161 7.61 11.72 14.08
C ARG A 161 7.07 10.46 13.41
N GLN A 162 7.73 10.01 12.34
CA GLN A 162 7.38 8.76 11.69
C GLN A 162 7.55 7.56 12.64
N ARG A 163 8.61 7.53 13.44
CA ARG A 163 8.81 6.51 14.47
C ARG A 163 7.72 6.56 15.54
N VAL A 164 7.25 7.74 15.95
CA VAL A 164 6.10 7.90 16.86
C VAL A 164 4.82 7.35 16.23
N ALA A 165 4.55 7.63 14.94
CA ALA A 165 3.40 7.09 14.23
C ALA A 165 3.45 5.55 14.11
N ILE A 166 4.63 4.98 13.88
CA ILE A 166 4.85 3.52 13.90
C ILE A 166 4.62 2.95 15.30
N ALA A 167 5.15 3.59 16.36
CA ALA A 167 4.93 3.19 17.75
C ALA A 167 3.43 3.16 18.12
N ARG A 168 2.67 4.19 17.70
CA ARG A 168 1.20 4.24 17.86
C ARG A 168 0.52 3.06 17.20
N ALA A 169 0.92 2.71 15.97
CA ALA A 169 0.36 1.55 15.28
C ALA A 169 0.75 0.23 15.96
N LEU A 170 1.94 0.14 16.57
CA LEU A 170 2.45 -1.08 17.18
C LEU A 170 1.88 -1.38 18.57
N ILE A 171 1.34 -0.37 19.29
CA ILE A 171 1.01 -0.50 20.72
C ILE A 171 -0.04 -1.57 21.02
N THR A 172 -0.96 -1.83 20.09
CA THR A 172 -1.96 -2.89 20.21
C THR A 172 -1.42 -4.29 19.90
N ARG A 173 -0.13 -4.42 19.54
CA ARG A 173 0.49 -5.66 19.04
C ARG A 173 -0.31 -6.24 17.87
N PRO A 174 -0.52 -5.48 16.78
CA PRO A 174 -1.34 -5.91 15.67
C PRO A 174 -0.65 -7.01 14.86
N ARG A 175 -1.44 -7.83 14.17
CA ARG A 175 -0.94 -8.80 13.18
C ARG A 175 -0.71 -8.17 11.82
N LEU A 176 -1.44 -7.10 11.49
CA LEU A 176 -1.37 -6.36 10.22
C LEU A 176 -1.11 -4.88 10.49
N ILE A 177 -0.16 -4.30 9.78
CA ILE A 177 -0.03 -2.85 9.64
C ILE A 177 -0.17 -2.47 8.17
N VAL A 178 -1.18 -1.63 7.87
CA VAL A 178 -1.32 -0.99 6.56
C VAL A 178 -0.50 0.30 6.60
N ALA A 179 0.55 0.37 5.80
CA ALA A 179 1.44 1.53 5.73
C ALA A 179 1.23 2.26 4.39
N ASP A 180 0.55 3.42 4.43
CA ASP A 180 0.27 4.23 3.24
C ASP A 180 1.39 5.25 3.05
N GLU A 181 2.28 5.01 2.09
CA GLU A 181 3.47 5.83 1.76
C GLU A 181 4.30 6.27 2.98
N PRO A 182 4.72 5.34 3.87
CA PRO A 182 5.23 5.67 5.19
C PRO A 182 6.56 6.44 5.20
N VAL A 183 7.24 6.55 4.06
CA VAL A 183 8.55 7.20 3.96
C VAL A 183 8.62 8.30 2.88
N SER A 184 7.52 8.58 2.19
CA SER A 184 7.50 9.47 1.02
C SER A 184 7.88 10.93 1.33
N ALA A 185 7.68 11.37 2.57
CA ALA A 185 7.97 12.74 3.02
C ALA A 185 9.35 12.87 3.71
N LEU A 186 10.20 11.84 3.67
CA LEU A 186 11.48 11.79 4.38
C LEU A 186 12.66 11.83 3.40
N ASP A 187 13.81 12.33 3.85
CA ASP A 187 15.04 12.25 3.09
C ASP A 187 15.49 10.79 2.88
N VAL A 188 16.24 10.49 1.81
CA VAL A 188 16.66 9.14 1.43
C VAL A 188 17.37 8.38 2.54
N SER A 189 18.26 9.05 3.31
CA SER A 189 18.98 8.42 4.43
C SER A 189 18.04 8.05 5.59
N VAL A 190 17.05 8.89 5.87
CA VAL A 190 16.05 8.66 6.92
C VAL A 190 15.05 7.59 6.46
N GLN A 191 14.68 7.57 5.17
CA GLN A 191 13.86 6.51 4.60
C GLN A 191 14.46 5.12 4.85
N ALA A 192 15.74 4.94 4.54
CA ALA A 192 16.44 3.65 4.75
C ALA A 192 16.39 3.22 6.22
N GLN A 193 16.61 4.16 7.16
CA GLN A 193 16.55 3.88 8.60
C GLN A 193 15.13 3.45 9.04
N VAL A 194 14.08 4.10 8.52
CA VAL A 194 12.69 3.75 8.86
C VAL A 194 12.30 2.39 8.25
N LEU A 195 12.75 2.09 7.03
CA LEU A 195 12.48 0.80 6.39
C LEU A 195 13.17 -0.35 7.12
N ASN A 196 14.45 -0.18 7.52
CA ASN A 196 15.15 -1.17 8.34
C ASN A 196 14.44 -1.38 9.68
N LEU A 197 14.02 -0.29 10.35
CA LEU A 197 13.23 -0.38 11.57
C LEU A 197 11.93 -1.18 11.34
N MET A 198 11.19 -0.94 10.25
CA MET A 198 9.97 -1.68 9.95
C MET A 198 10.25 -3.18 9.73
N GLN A 199 11.38 -3.52 9.11
CA GLN A 199 11.81 -4.91 8.92
C GLN A 199 12.14 -5.58 10.27
N ASP A 200 12.87 -4.90 11.15
CA ASP A 200 13.19 -5.39 12.50
C ASP A 200 11.91 -5.62 13.32
N LEU A 201 10.96 -4.67 13.25
CA LEU A 201 9.67 -4.79 13.93
C LEU A 201 8.81 -5.94 13.38
N ALA A 202 8.87 -6.22 12.06
CA ALA A 202 8.20 -7.40 11.47
C ALA A 202 8.73 -8.69 12.12
N GLN A 203 10.04 -8.82 12.26
CA GLN A 203 10.68 -9.99 12.86
C GLN A 203 10.41 -10.08 14.37
N GLN A 204 10.57 -8.96 15.09
CA GLN A 204 10.47 -8.93 16.55
C GLN A 204 9.02 -9.14 17.05
N PHE A 205 8.05 -8.55 16.37
CA PHE A 205 6.64 -8.55 16.80
C PHE A 205 5.71 -9.43 15.96
N GLY A 206 6.24 -10.07 14.91
CA GLY A 206 5.42 -10.90 14.01
C GLY A 206 4.42 -10.08 13.18
N VAL A 207 4.71 -8.80 12.91
CA VAL A 207 3.85 -7.91 12.14
C VAL A 207 3.99 -8.20 10.65
N THR A 208 2.86 -8.25 9.95
CA THR A 208 2.82 -8.33 8.49
C THR A 208 2.40 -6.98 7.93
N TYR A 209 3.08 -6.51 6.87
CA TYR A 209 2.77 -5.22 6.25
C TYR A 209 1.96 -5.37 4.96
N LEU A 210 0.92 -4.53 4.81
CA LEU A 210 0.42 -4.10 3.51
C LEU A 210 1.03 -2.71 3.24
N LEU A 211 2.03 -2.66 2.38
CA LEU A 211 2.76 -1.44 2.07
C LEU A 211 2.23 -0.79 0.79
N ILE A 212 1.74 0.42 0.90
CA ILE A 212 1.39 1.26 -0.26
C ILE A 212 2.57 2.15 -0.58
N SER A 213 3.05 2.12 -1.82
CA SER A 213 4.13 2.99 -2.27
C SER A 213 4.01 3.33 -3.76
N HIS A 214 4.57 4.45 -4.16
CA HIS A 214 4.85 4.74 -5.56
C HIS A 214 6.32 4.39 -5.93
N ASP A 215 7.15 4.05 -4.94
CA ASP A 215 8.54 3.68 -5.11
C ASP A 215 8.73 2.16 -5.00
N LEU A 216 9.14 1.55 -6.09
CA LEU A 216 9.42 0.11 -6.18
C LEU A 216 10.64 -0.30 -5.34
N ALA A 217 11.63 0.59 -5.14
CA ALA A 217 12.80 0.28 -4.29
C ALA A 217 12.40 0.09 -2.83
N VAL A 218 11.48 0.92 -2.32
CA VAL A 218 10.90 0.81 -0.98
C VAL A 218 10.20 -0.54 -0.80
N VAL A 219 9.42 -0.96 -1.79
CA VAL A 219 8.69 -2.23 -1.75
C VAL A 219 9.63 -3.42 -1.85
N ASN A 220 10.67 -3.34 -2.68
CA ASN A 220 11.70 -4.40 -2.78
C ASN A 220 12.44 -4.64 -1.47
N HIS A 221 12.57 -3.61 -0.63
CA HIS A 221 13.26 -3.71 0.65
C HIS A 221 12.44 -4.44 1.73
N LEU A 222 11.12 -4.27 1.75
CA LEU A 222 10.27 -4.71 2.87
C LEU A 222 9.29 -5.84 2.53
N CYS A 223 8.96 -6.05 1.24
CA CYS A 223 7.86 -6.91 0.86
C CYS A 223 8.31 -8.22 0.20
N ASP A 224 7.59 -9.29 0.48
CA ASP A 224 7.78 -10.61 -0.14
C ASP A 224 7.02 -10.75 -1.47
N GLU A 225 5.94 -9.99 -1.62
CA GLU A 225 5.10 -9.94 -2.81
C GLU A 225 4.78 -8.50 -3.20
N VAL A 226 4.53 -8.28 -4.48
CA VAL A 226 4.18 -6.97 -5.04
C VAL A 226 2.99 -7.13 -5.97
N ALA A 227 2.00 -6.26 -5.82
CA ALA A 227 0.89 -6.08 -6.73
C ALA A 227 0.96 -4.70 -7.37
N VAL A 228 1.02 -4.66 -8.70
CA VAL A 228 1.04 -3.41 -9.47
C VAL A 228 -0.39 -3.03 -9.84
N ILE A 229 -0.82 -1.83 -9.41
CA ILE A 229 -2.17 -1.33 -9.67
C ILE A 229 -2.15 -0.18 -10.69
N TYR A 230 -3.02 -0.25 -11.70
CA TYR A 230 -3.24 0.78 -12.70
C TYR A 230 -4.73 1.05 -12.87
N GLN A 231 -5.15 2.30 -12.75
CA GLN A 231 -6.56 2.73 -12.86
C GLN A 231 -7.56 1.83 -12.11
N GLY A 232 -7.22 1.50 -10.86
CA GLY A 232 -8.06 0.71 -9.96
C GLY A 232 -8.08 -0.80 -10.24
N ARG A 233 -7.11 -1.34 -10.98
CA ARG A 233 -6.98 -2.77 -11.31
C ARG A 233 -5.59 -3.28 -11.06
N ILE A 234 -5.47 -4.50 -10.58
CA ILE A 234 -4.18 -5.20 -10.54
C ILE A 234 -3.83 -5.60 -11.99
N VAL A 235 -2.65 -5.17 -12.44
CA VAL A 235 -2.16 -5.46 -13.80
C VAL A 235 -1.03 -6.47 -13.79
N GLU A 236 -0.30 -6.58 -12.68
CA GLU A 236 0.77 -7.55 -12.52
C GLU A 236 0.98 -7.84 -11.03
N GLN A 237 1.31 -9.08 -10.67
CA GLN A 237 1.62 -9.50 -9.31
C GLN A 237 2.71 -10.58 -9.34
N GLY A 238 3.66 -10.51 -8.38
CA GLY A 238 4.75 -11.47 -8.25
C GLY A 238 5.66 -11.11 -7.10
N THR A 239 6.81 -11.80 -7.01
CA THR A 239 7.85 -11.40 -6.06
C THR A 239 8.55 -10.12 -6.55
N PRO A 240 9.12 -9.29 -5.65
CA PRO A 240 9.93 -8.14 -6.06
C PRO A 240 10.99 -8.56 -7.09
N GLN A 241 11.72 -9.63 -6.83
CA GLN A 241 12.78 -10.13 -7.71
C GLN A 241 12.26 -10.43 -9.12
N THR A 242 11.11 -11.12 -9.23
CA THR A 242 10.50 -11.42 -10.54
C THR A 242 10.10 -10.15 -11.28
N LEU A 243 9.47 -9.19 -10.59
CA LEU A 243 9.03 -7.94 -11.22
C LEU A 243 10.22 -7.06 -11.64
N PHE A 244 11.30 -7.02 -10.85
CA PHE A 244 12.49 -6.23 -11.21
C PHE A 244 13.27 -6.82 -12.38
N GLN A 245 13.34 -8.16 -12.49
CA GLN A 245 14.12 -8.84 -13.52
C GLN A 245 13.33 -9.16 -14.78
N ALA A 246 12.03 -9.45 -14.64
CA ALA A 246 11.19 -10.01 -15.69
C ALA A 246 9.77 -9.41 -15.69
N ALA A 247 9.64 -8.09 -15.47
CA ALA A 247 8.35 -7.41 -15.58
C ALA A 247 7.68 -7.73 -16.92
N ALA A 248 6.48 -8.31 -16.86
CA ALA A 248 5.76 -8.76 -18.03
C ALA A 248 4.80 -7.68 -18.57
N HIS A 249 4.19 -6.87 -17.70
CA HIS A 249 3.27 -5.83 -18.14
C HIS A 249 4.03 -4.57 -18.59
N PRO A 250 3.74 -3.98 -19.77
CA PRO A 250 4.42 -2.78 -20.26
C PRO A 250 4.33 -1.57 -19.31
N TYR A 251 3.28 -1.48 -18.50
CA TYR A 251 3.16 -0.46 -17.45
C TYR A 251 4.18 -0.67 -16.33
N THR A 252 4.38 -1.92 -15.87
CA THR A 252 5.39 -2.24 -14.86
C THR A 252 6.79 -1.94 -15.36
N GLN A 253 7.07 -2.27 -16.63
CA GLN A 253 8.34 -1.92 -17.30
C GLN A 253 8.56 -0.40 -17.31
N ALA A 254 7.51 0.37 -17.63
CA ALA A 254 7.58 1.83 -17.62
C ALA A 254 7.81 2.40 -16.21
N LEU A 255 7.18 1.82 -15.17
CA LEU A 255 7.43 2.20 -13.77
C LEU A 255 8.88 1.92 -13.36
N LEU A 256 9.42 0.75 -13.69
CA LEU A 256 10.81 0.39 -13.41
C LEU A 256 11.81 1.30 -14.16
N ALA A 257 11.53 1.63 -15.40
CA ALA A 257 12.36 2.55 -16.19
C ALA A 257 12.33 3.99 -15.62
N ALA A 258 11.30 4.37 -14.86
CA ALA A 258 11.20 5.67 -14.22
C ALA A 258 12.05 5.79 -12.94
N VAL A 259 12.44 4.66 -12.32
CA VAL A 259 13.31 4.65 -11.13
C VAL A 259 14.71 5.19 -11.52
N PRO A 260 15.25 6.20 -10.81
CA PRO A 260 16.57 6.73 -11.09
C PRO A 260 17.65 5.65 -10.86
N ARG A 261 18.35 5.24 -11.91
CA ARG A 261 19.58 4.45 -11.77
C ARG A 261 20.75 5.41 -11.67
N LEU A 262 21.64 5.19 -10.72
CA LEU A 262 22.90 5.94 -10.57
C LEU A 262 23.95 5.44 -11.59
N GLU A 263 23.60 5.41 -12.87
CA GLU A 263 24.58 5.14 -13.94
C GLU A 263 25.09 6.47 -14.48
N PRO A 264 26.38 6.81 -14.30
CA PRO A 264 26.95 8.02 -14.87
C PRO A 264 26.93 7.94 -16.39
N GLY A 265 26.28 8.90 -17.07
CA GLY A 265 26.42 9.10 -18.52
C GLY A 265 25.23 8.68 -19.40
N VAL A 266 24.21 8.04 -18.91
CA VAL A 266 23.03 7.71 -19.72
C VAL A 266 22.07 8.89 -19.77
N ARG A 267 22.11 9.64 -20.87
CA ARG A 267 21.14 10.71 -21.18
C ARG A 267 19.77 10.07 -21.43
N ARG A 268 18.80 10.29 -20.54
CA ARG A 268 17.40 9.86 -20.74
C ARG A 268 16.88 10.48 -22.05
N GLN A 269 16.53 9.65 -23.02
CA GLN A 269 15.60 10.06 -24.06
C GLN A 269 14.25 10.33 -23.37
N ARG A 270 13.84 11.60 -23.31
CA ARG A 270 12.47 11.96 -22.96
C ARG A 270 11.56 11.30 -23.98
N GLY A 271 10.86 10.24 -23.58
CA GLY A 271 9.82 9.66 -24.41
C GLY A 271 8.86 10.77 -24.81
N THR A 272 8.63 10.91 -26.10
CA THR A 272 7.62 11.83 -26.64
C THR A 272 6.30 11.49 -25.98
N ALA A 273 5.68 12.46 -25.31
CA ALA A 273 4.35 12.31 -24.74
C ALA A 273 3.41 11.90 -25.88
N GLN A 274 3.08 10.62 -25.97
CA GLN A 274 2.10 10.15 -26.93
C GLN A 274 0.75 10.75 -26.52
N ALA A 275 0.04 11.33 -27.49
CA ALA A 275 -1.31 11.84 -27.28
C ALA A 275 -2.16 10.69 -26.70
N VAL A 276 -2.72 10.90 -25.49
CA VAL A 276 -3.55 9.89 -24.82
C VAL A 276 -4.84 9.73 -25.65
N ARG A 277 -4.92 8.64 -26.39
CA ARG A 277 -6.16 8.30 -27.14
C ARG A 277 -7.23 7.80 -26.19
N SER A 278 -8.49 8.11 -26.46
CA SER A 278 -9.61 7.52 -25.74
C SER A 278 -9.72 6.02 -26.09
N VAL A 279 -9.89 5.18 -25.08
CA VAL A 279 -10.13 3.73 -25.26
C VAL A 279 -11.49 3.34 -24.69
N PRO A 280 -12.18 2.34 -25.28
CA PRO A 280 -13.45 1.83 -24.76
C PRO A 280 -13.32 1.34 -23.32
N ALA A 281 -14.39 1.44 -22.52
CA ALA A 281 -14.42 1.00 -21.11
C ALA A 281 -14.09 -0.50 -20.94
N LYS A 282 -14.34 -1.31 -21.98
CA LYS A 282 -14.03 -2.74 -22.04
C LYS A 282 -12.60 -3.07 -22.46
N ALA A 283 -11.85 -2.09 -22.93
CA ALA A 283 -10.47 -2.24 -23.41
C ALA A 283 -9.47 -2.45 -22.26
N CYS A 284 -8.23 -2.82 -22.62
CA CYS A 284 -7.11 -2.79 -21.69
C CYS A 284 -6.93 -1.35 -21.18
N PRO A 285 -6.90 -1.09 -19.87
CA PRO A 285 -6.81 0.26 -19.32
C PRO A 285 -5.51 0.98 -19.73
N TYR A 286 -4.45 0.24 -20.00
CA TYR A 286 -3.16 0.80 -20.41
C TYR A 286 -3.00 0.96 -21.93
N ALA A 287 -3.95 0.46 -22.76
CA ALA A 287 -3.85 0.46 -24.24
C ALA A 287 -3.53 1.84 -24.85
N ALA A 288 -4.08 2.92 -24.28
CA ALA A 288 -3.85 4.28 -24.75
C ALA A 288 -2.39 4.77 -24.61
N ARG A 289 -1.64 4.19 -23.67
CA ARG A 289 -0.25 4.55 -23.34
C ARG A 289 0.76 3.44 -23.68
N CYS A 290 0.25 2.26 -24.04
CA CYS A 290 1.08 1.09 -24.27
C CYS A 290 1.82 1.18 -25.61
N PRO A 291 3.18 1.15 -25.63
CA PRO A 291 3.93 1.18 -26.87
C PRO A 291 3.77 -0.10 -27.70
N GLN A 292 3.27 -1.18 -27.08
CA GLN A 292 3.08 -2.49 -27.70
C GLN A 292 1.58 -2.83 -27.85
N ALA A 293 0.70 -1.81 -27.86
CA ALA A 293 -0.74 -2.03 -27.96
C ALA A 293 -1.11 -2.74 -29.29
N GLN A 294 -1.95 -3.76 -29.19
CA GLN A 294 -2.48 -4.53 -30.31
C GLN A 294 -3.99 -4.29 -30.43
N ALA A 295 -4.59 -4.68 -31.56
CA ALA A 295 -6.03 -4.57 -31.78
C ALA A 295 -6.89 -5.26 -30.69
N SER A 296 -6.43 -6.40 -30.17
CA SER A 296 -7.05 -7.09 -29.05
C SER A 296 -7.13 -6.25 -27.77
N CYS A 297 -6.16 -5.34 -27.54
CA CYS A 297 -6.14 -4.45 -26.38
C CYS A 297 -7.27 -3.43 -26.40
N ASP A 298 -7.77 -3.05 -27.57
CA ASP A 298 -8.93 -2.14 -27.72
C ASP A 298 -10.27 -2.89 -27.63
N GLN A 299 -10.28 -4.18 -27.96
CA GLN A 299 -11.49 -4.98 -28.02
C GLN A 299 -11.92 -5.54 -26.67
N SER A 300 -10.94 -5.99 -25.87
CA SER A 300 -11.19 -6.62 -24.58
C SER A 300 -10.13 -6.29 -23.56
N ARG A 301 -10.51 -6.41 -22.30
CA ARG A 301 -9.59 -6.29 -21.17
C ARG A 301 -8.98 -7.66 -20.89
N PRO A 302 -7.63 -7.75 -20.74
CA PRO A 302 -7.00 -9.00 -20.36
C PRO A 302 -7.34 -9.36 -18.91
N GLU A 303 -7.56 -10.63 -18.64
CA GLU A 303 -7.65 -11.18 -17.29
C GLU A 303 -6.27 -11.42 -16.69
N LEU A 304 -6.19 -11.43 -15.36
CA LEU A 304 -4.97 -11.77 -14.66
C LEU A 304 -4.69 -13.27 -14.85
N ARG A 305 -3.60 -13.61 -15.54
CA ARG A 305 -3.20 -14.98 -15.84
C ARG A 305 -1.85 -15.32 -15.22
N LEU A 306 -1.66 -16.58 -14.82
CA LEU A 306 -0.41 -17.08 -14.27
C LEU A 306 0.61 -17.29 -15.40
N LEU A 307 1.82 -16.74 -15.22
CA LEU A 307 2.98 -16.98 -16.11
C LEU A 307 3.89 -18.09 -15.59
N GLY A 308 4.01 -18.28 -14.28
CA GLY A 308 4.83 -19.26 -13.58
C GLY A 308 5.24 -18.73 -12.20
N ASP A 309 5.62 -19.60 -11.28
CA ASP A 309 6.18 -19.29 -9.96
C ASP A 309 5.46 -18.18 -9.17
N GLY A 310 4.11 -18.17 -9.24
CA GLY A 310 3.29 -17.15 -8.60
C GLY A 310 3.26 -15.80 -9.32
N HIS A 311 3.95 -15.63 -10.45
CA HIS A 311 3.91 -14.44 -11.28
C HIS A 311 2.64 -14.39 -12.12
N GLN A 312 1.84 -13.34 -11.96
CA GLN A 312 0.57 -13.14 -12.66
C GLN A 312 0.59 -11.81 -13.44
N VAL A 313 -0.02 -11.78 -14.61
CA VAL A 313 -0.11 -10.59 -15.46
C VAL A 313 -1.45 -10.48 -16.17
N ALA A 314 -2.00 -9.27 -16.24
CA ALA A 314 -3.18 -8.90 -17.04
C ALA A 314 -2.73 -8.24 -18.35
N CYS A 315 -2.24 -9.02 -19.31
CA CYS A 315 -1.77 -8.55 -20.61
C CYS A 315 -2.11 -9.56 -21.72
N HIS A 316 -2.47 -9.04 -22.92
CA HIS A 316 -2.72 -9.86 -24.10
C HIS A 316 -1.44 -10.35 -24.79
N LEU A 317 -0.33 -9.67 -24.56
CA LEU A 317 0.95 -10.03 -25.15
C LEU A 317 1.42 -11.38 -24.57
N ASP A 318 2.03 -12.20 -25.39
CA ASP A 318 2.69 -13.44 -24.96
C ASP A 318 4.11 -13.09 -24.48
N LEU A 319 4.17 -12.44 -23.33
CA LEU A 319 5.41 -11.96 -22.72
C LEU A 319 6.01 -13.11 -21.89
N ARG A 320 6.48 -14.17 -22.54
CA ARG A 320 7.41 -15.09 -21.88
C ARG A 320 8.70 -14.31 -21.64
N PRO A 321 9.29 -14.36 -20.43
CA PRO A 321 10.60 -13.78 -20.22
C PRO A 321 11.52 -14.40 -21.30
N SER A 322 12.16 -13.55 -22.10
CA SER A 322 13.20 -14.00 -23.01
C SER A 322 14.23 -14.71 -22.15
N ALA A 323 14.32 -16.05 -22.30
CA ALA A 323 15.40 -16.81 -21.73
C ALA A 323 16.68 -16.04 -22.05
N SER A 324 17.41 -15.63 -21.00
CA SER A 324 18.70 -14.98 -21.11
C SER A 324 19.50 -15.78 -22.14
N ARG A 325 19.86 -15.14 -23.28
CA ARG A 325 20.87 -15.69 -24.16
C ARG A 325 22.09 -15.96 -23.30
N PRO A 326 22.65 -17.18 -23.30
CA PRO A 326 23.95 -17.38 -22.70
C PRO A 326 24.90 -16.43 -23.44
N SER A 327 25.62 -15.63 -22.69
CA SER A 327 26.75 -14.84 -23.16
C SER A 327 27.81 -15.83 -23.62
N ASP A 328 28.01 -15.91 -24.95
CA ASP A 328 29.22 -16.47 -25.53
C ASP A 328 30.44 -15.62 -25.17
#